data_19d5700aee624956a7ca7d28e9ce821f
#
_entry.id   19d5700aee624956a7ca7d28e9ce821f
#
_cell.length_a   1.000
_cell.length_b   1.000
_cell.length_c   1.000
_cell.angle_alpha   90.00
_cell.angle_beta   90.00
_cell.angle_gamma   90.00
#
_symmetry.space_group_name_H-M   'P 1'
#
loop_
_entity.id
_entity.type
_entity.pdbx_description
1 polymer ?
#
loop_
_entity_poly.entity_id
_entity_poly.type
_entity_poly.pdbx_seq_one_letter_code
_entity_poly.pdbx_strand_id
1 'polypeptide(L)'
;MSFGQAIKHVFKNYANFRGRASRSEFWWFYLFMTIVSGVLYVISMVGIATSPDPQRWSLLAQVGIILTIVWFLATILPVSAVWFRRLHDSNKSGWWYILPIVSGFFGFTLFAMSALQNQVLFAAGAVLGLVSGLAGILLLIFALLPGTPGPNRYGEGPASA
;
A
#
# COMPACT_ATOMS: atom_id res chain seq x y z
N MET A 1 2.76 -15.39 14.56
CA MET A 1 2.72 -15.97 13.21
C MET A 1 4.10 -15.83 12.57
N SER A 2 4.64 -16.89 11.92
CA SER A 2 5.92 -16.80 11.23
C SER A 2 5.79 -16.08 9.87
N PHE A 3 6.93 -15.67 9.28
CA PHE A 3 6.96 -14.97 7.98
C PHE A 3 6.20 -15.72 6.88
N GLY A 4 6.52 -17.00 6.65
CA GLY A 4 5.85 -17.79 5.61
C GLY A 4 4.37 -18.05 5.89
N GLN A 5 4.00 -18.23 7.16
CA GLN A 5 2.59 -18.39 7.56
C GLN A 5 1.79 -17.11 7.29
N ALA A 6 2.35 -15.93 7.55
CA ALA A 6 1.70 -14.66 7.30
C ALA A 6 1.41 -14.46 5.81
N ILE A 7 2.39 -14.69 4.96
CA ILE A 7 2.23 -14.58 3.50
C ILE A 7 1.14 -15.54 3.01
N LYS A 8 1.24 -16.83 3.39
CA LYS A 8 0.25 -17.83 2.99
C LYS A 8 -1.15 -17.47 3.48
N HIS A 9 -1.27 -16.97 4.71
CA HIS A 9 -2.56 -16.60 5.29
C HIS A 9 -3.18 -15.41 4.56
N VAL A 10 -2.40 -14.36 4.23
CA VAL A 10 -2.92 -13.20 3.49
C VAL A 10 -3.35 -13.60 2.09
N PHE A 11 -2.57 -14.40 1.36
CA PHE A 11 -2.97 -14.85 0.02
C PHE A 11 -4.15 -15.83 0.05
N LYS A 12 -4.30 -16.64 1.10
CA LYS A 12 -5.52 -17.46 1.29
C LYS A 12 -6.76 -16.60 1.53
N ASN A 13 -6.58 -15.42 2.16
CA ASN A 13 -7.63 -14.43 2.42
C ASN A 13 -7.55 -13.25 1.44
N TYR A 14 -7.24 -13.52 0.19
CA TYR A 14 -6.86 -12.58 -0.87
C TYR A 14 -7.75 -11.31 -0.95
N ALA A 15 -9.06 -11.50 -0.94
CA ALA A 15 -10.06 -10.43 -0.99
C ALA A 15 -11.01 -10.46 0.23
N ASN A 16 -10.55 -11.00 1.36
CA ASN A 16 -11.35 -11.04 2.57
C ASN A 16 -11.10 -9.79 3.42
N PHE A 17 -12.01 -8.84 3.35
CA PHE A 17 -11.99 -7.59 4.12
C PHE A 17 -12.61 -7.70 5.51
N ARG A 18 -13.18 -8.87 5.86
CA ARG A 18 -13.83 -9.12 7.15
C ARG A 18 -12.85 -9.71 8.15
N GLY A 19 -13.18 -9.58 9.43
CA GLY A 19 -12.34 -10.10 10.51
C GLY A 19 -11.21 -9.16 10.91
N ARG A 20 -10.20 -9.71 11.58
CA ARG A 20 -9.10 -8.96 12.20
C ARG A 20 -7.76 -9.58 11.79
N ALA A 21 -6.72 -8.74 11.63
CA ALA A 21 -5.36 -9.19 11.34
C ALA A 21 -4.41 -8.82 12.48
N SER A 22 -3.60 -9.79 12.93
CA SER A 22 -2.59 -9.55 13.96
C SER A 22 -1.45 -8.64 13.45
N ARG A 23 -0.68 -8.05 14.38
CA ARG A 23 0.52 -7.28 14.03
C ARG A 23 1.52 -8.13 13.26
N SER A 24 1.77 -9.37 13.69
CA SER A 24 2.72 -10.26 13.03
C SER A 24 2.27 -10.61 11.61
N GLU A 25 0.98 -10.86 11.37
CA GLU A 25 0.44 -11.07 10.03
C GLU A 25 0.69 -9.85 9.14
N PHE A 26 0.32 -8.65 9.63
CA PHE A 26 0.45 -7.41 8.88
C PHE A 26 1.90 -7.07 8.56
N TRP A 27 2.81 -7.04 9.56
CA TRP A 27 4.18 -6.60 9.36
C TRP A 27 5.03 -7.58 8.56
N TRP A 28 4.84 -8.89 8.72
CA TRP A 28 5.52 -9.89 7.90
C TRP A 28 5.08 -9.84 6.44
N PHE A 29 3.80 -9.63 6.20
CA PHE A 29 3.30 -9.45 4.84
C PHE A 29 3.78 -8.14 4.23
N TYR A 30 3.79 -7.05 5.00
CA TYR A 30 4.30 -5.76 4.55
C TYR A 30 5.80 -5.83 4.20
N LEU A 31 6.60 -6.50 5.02
CA LEU A 31 8.02 -6.75 4.72
C LEU A 31 8.19 -7.52 3.40
N PHE A 32 7.41 -8.58 3.20
CA PHE A 32 7.42 -9.34 1.95
C PHE A 32 7.11 -8.45 0.75
N MET A 33 6.06 -7.63 0.83
CA MET A 33 5.67 -6.69 -0.22
C MET A 33 6.79 -5.69 -0.52
N THR A 34 7.44 -5.15 0.52
CA THR A 34 8.54 -4.19 0.38
C THR A 34 9.74 -4.83 -0.33
N ILE A 35 10.11 -6.05 0.03
CA ILE A 35 11.23 -6.76 -0.59
C ILE A 35 10.94 -7.01 -2.08
N VAL A 36 9.79 -7.60 -2.42
CA VAL A 36 9.47 -7.93 -3.82
C VAL A 36 9.34 -6.65 -4.66
N SER A 37 8.62 -5.65 -4.16
CA SER A 37 8.48 -4.37 -4.88
C SER A 37 9.82 -3.65 -5.03
N GLY A 38 10.68 -3.70 -4.02
CA GLY A 38 12.04 -3.14 -4.08
C GLY A 38 12.90 -3.81 -5.15
N VAL A 39 12.87 -5.14 -5.24
CA VAL A 39 13.60 -5.89 -6.28
C VAL A 39 13.10 -5.51 -7.68
N LEU A 40 11.78 -5.48 -7.90
CA LEU A 40 11.19 -5.10 -9.18
C LEU A 40 11.52 -3.65 -9.56
N TYR A 41 11.50 -2.74 -8.58
CA TYR A 41 11.90 -1.35 -8.77
C TYR A 41 13.38 -1.23 -9.20
N VAL A 42 14.29 -1.94 -8.53
CA VAL A 42 15.73 -1.94 -8.89
C VAL A 42 15.93 -2.48 -10.30
N ILE A 43 15.27 -3.59 -10.67
CA ILE A 43 15.34 -4.14 -12.02
C ILE A 43 14.90 -3.09 -13.06
N SER A 44 13.78 -2.40 -12.80
CA SER A 44 13.26 -1.37 -13.69
C SER A 44 14.23 -0.19 -13.82
N MET A 45 14.79 0.28 -12.69
CA MET A 45 15.72 1.42 -12.68
C MET A 45 17.04 1.10 -13.37
N VAL A 46 17.61 -0.08 -13.12
CA VAL A 46 18.82 -0.54 -13.83
C VAL A 46 18.57 -0.63 -15.33
N GLY A 47 17.41 -1.18 -15.71
CA GLY A 47 17.00 -1.26 -17.12
C GLY A 47 16.90 0.10 -17.79
N ILE A 48 16.33 1.09 -17.11
CA ILE A 48 16.23 2.48 -17.61
C ILE A 48 17.63 3.11 -17.70
N ALA A 49 18.45 2.99 -16.66
CA ALA A 49 19.78 3.58 -16.59
C ALA A 49 20.76 3.00 -17.63
N THR A 50 20.56 1.75 -18.03
CA THR A 50 21.37 1.08 -19.06
C THR A 50 20.77 1.17 -20.47
N SER A 51 19.69 1.92 -20.66
CA SER A 51 19.09 2.11 -21.99
C SER A 51 20.01 2.96 -22.86
N PRO A 52 20.33 2.51 -24.09
CA PRO A 52 21.22 3.24 -25.00
C PRO A 52 20.65 4.58 -25.46
N ASP A 53 19.33 4.69 -25.50
CA ASP A 53 18.60 5.86 -25.99
C ASP A 53 17.48 6.17 -24.96
N PRO A 54 17.37 7.42 -24.46
CA PRO A 54 16.26 7.83 -23.57
C PRO A 54 14.87 7.61 -24.14
N GLN A 55 14.74 7.52 -25.47
CA GLN A 55 13.47 7.27 -26.17
C GLN A 55 13.21 5.78 -26.42
N ARG A 56 14.21 4.92 -26.23
CA ARG A 56 14.13 3.47 -26.44
C ARG A 56 14.60 2.72 -25.22
N TRP A 57 13.68 2.38 -24.37
CA TRP A 57 13.98 1.62 -23.15
C TRP A 57 14.52 0.23 -23.48
N SER A 58 15.55 -0.18 -22.75
CA SER A 58 16.10 -1.52 -22.86
C SER A 58 15.04 -2.59 -22.60
N LEU A 59 15.26 -3.80 -23.11
CA LEU A 59 14.37 -4.94 -22.83
C LEU A 59 14.22 -5.18 -21.31
N LEU A 60 15.32 -4.99 -20.56
CA LEU A 60 15.31 -5.12 -19.10
C LEU A 60 14.37 -4.10 -18.44
N ALA A 61 14.37 -2.84 -18.89
CA ALA A 61 13.45 -1.82 -18.41
C ALA A 61 11.99 -2.18 -18.70
N GLN A 62 11.70 -2.59 -19.94
CA GLN A 62 10.35 -2.97 -20.35
C GLN A 62 9.83 -4.15 -19.52
N VAL A 63 10.63 -5.22 -19.37
CA VAL A 63 10.27 -6.39 -18.56
C VAL A 63 10.08 -6.00 -17.09
N GLY A 64 10.99 -5.22 -16.51
CA GLY A 64 10.90 -4.75 -15.14
C GLY A 64 9.61 -3.96 -14.88
N ILE A 65 9.27 -3.03 -15.77
CA ILE A 65 8.05 -2.23 -15.67
C ILE A 65 6.79 -3.11 -15.80
N ILE A 66 6.76 -4.02 -16.77
CA ILE A 66 5.62 -4.94 -16.94
C ILE A 66 5.42 -5.79 -15.69
N LEU A 67 6.51 -6.38 -15.15
CA LEU A 67 6.44 -7.17 -13.94
C LEU A 67 5.96 -6.35 -12.74
N THR A 68 6.39 -5.09 -12.62
CA THR A 68 5.93 -4.18 -11.58
C THR A 68 4.44 -3.88 -11.68
N ILE A 69 3.93 -3.66 -12.89
CA ILE A 69 2.49 -3.43 -13.13
C ILE A 69 1.69 -4.70 -12.78
N VAL A 70 2.13 -5.87 -13.26
CA VAL A 70 1.45 -7.14 -12.97
C VAL A 70 1.45 -7.41 -11.47
N TRP A 71 2.59 -7.19 -10.79
CA TRP A 71 2.71 -7.32 -9.34
C TRP A 71 1.75 -6.39 -8.59
N PHE A 72 1.70 -5.11 -8.98
CA PHE A 72 0.78 -4.14 -8.40
C PHE A 72 -0.68 -4.59 -8.54
N LEU A 73 -1.09 -4.97 -9.75
CA LEU A 73 -2.46 -5.43 -10.01
C LEU A 73 -2.81 -6.70 -9.23
N ALA A 74 -1.86 -7.64 -9.14
CA ALA A 74 -2.04 -8.88 -8.38
C ALA A 74 -2.10 -8.66 -6.87
N THR A 75 -1.53 -7.59 -6.35
CA THR A 75 -1.40 -7.38 -4.90
C THR A 75 -2.30 -6.30 -4.33
N ILE A 76 -2.97 -5.50 -5.16
CA ILE A 76 -3.86 -4.42 -4.70
C ILE A 76 -4.97 -4.93 -3.76
N LEU A 77 -5.58 -6.08 -4.07
CA LEU A 77 -6.64 -6.66 -3.23
C LEU A 77 -6.10 -7.23 -1.90
N PRO A 78 -5.08 -8.10 -1.87
CA PRO A 78 -4.58 -8.64 -0.61
C PRO A 78 -3.95 -7.57 0.29
N VAL A 79 -3.29 -6.57 -0.28
CA VAL A 79 -2.78 -5.40 0.48
C VAL A 79 -3.94 -4.64 1.11
N SER A 80 -4.97 -4.30 0.35
CA SER A 80 -6.14 -3.61 0.86
C SER A 80 -6.85 -4.45 1.93
N ALA A 81 -7.05 -5.74 1.70
CA ALA A 81 -7.72 -6.63 2.63
C ALA A 81 -6.99 -6.73 3.98
N VAL A 82 -5.65 -6.85 3.97
CA VAL A 82 -4.87 -6.91 5.22
C VAL A 82 -4.89 -5.58 5.97
N TRP A 83 -4.89 -4.43 5.26
CA TRP A 83 -5.04 -3.12 5.87
C TRP A 83 -6.40 -2.96 6.56
N PHE A 84 -7.49 -3.31 5.89
CA PHE A 84 -8.83 -3.28 6.49
C PHE A 84 -8.88 -4.14 7.75
N ARG A 85 -8.42 -5.39 7.68
CA ARG A 85 -8.40 -6.31 8.83
C ARG A 85 -7.49 -5.82 9.96
N ARG A 86 -6.39 -5.12 9.64
CA ARG A 86 -5.52 -4.53 10.66
C ARG A 86 -6.18 -3.35 11.37
N LEU A 87 -6.88 -2.48 10.63
CA LEU A 87 -7.67 -1.38 11.20
C LEU A 87 -8.81 -1.91 12.07
N HIS A 88 -9.48 -2.97 11.64
CA HIS A 88 -10.52 -3.65 12.42
C HIS A 88 -9.97 -4.21 13.74
N ASP A 89 -8.73 -4.68 13.76
CA ASP A 89 -8.09 -5.18 14.98
C ASP A 89 -7.92 -4.09 16.05
N SER A 90 -7.67 -2.84 15.62
CA SER A 90 -7.64 -1.65 16.48
C SER A 90 -9.03 -0.99 16.66
N ASN A 91 -10.12 -1.69 16.33
CA ASN A 91 -11.50 -1.20 16.37
C ASN A 91 -11.74 0.08 15.54
N LYS A 92 -10.94 0.28 14.49
CA LYS A 92 -11.07 1.40 13.54
C LYS A 92 -11.76 0.93 12.27
N SER A 93 -12.46 1.85 11.58
CA SER A 93 -13.06 1.57 10.29
C SER A 93 -11.99 1.36 9.22
N GLY A 94 -12.15 0.36 8.36
CA GLY A 94 -11.29 0.14 7.19
C GLY A 94 -11.28 1.31 6.20
N TRP A 95 -12.30 2.18 6.23
CA TRP A 95 -12.37 3.38 5.38
C TRP A 95 -11.23 4.38 5.61
N TRP A 96 -10.58 4.36 6.77
CA TRP A 96 -9.37 5.15 7.00
C TRP A 96 -8.26 4.86 5.99
N TYR A 97 -8.20 3.61 5.47
CA TYR A 97 -7.24 3.23 4.44
C TYR A 97 -7.49 3.93 3.09
N ILE A 98 -8.75 4.23 2.78
CA ILE A 98 -9.12 4.86 1.51
C ILE A 98 -8.74 6.34 1.47
N LEU A 99 -8.76 7.03 2.61
CA LEU A 99 -8.50 8.47 2.70
C LEU A 99 -7.15 8.89 2.08
N PRO A 100 -5.98 8.32 2.47
CA PRO A 100 -4.71 8.73 1.87
C PRO A 100 -4.60 8.34 0.39
N ILE A 101 -5.24 7.25 -0.04
CA ILE A 101 -5.23 6.83 -1.45
C ILE A 101 -5.96 7.86 -2.30
N VAL A 102 -7.19 8.20 -1.93
CA VAL A 102 -8.04 9.13 -2.69
C VAL A 102 -7.44 10.55 -2.67
N SER A 103 -7.08 11.06 -1.48
CA SER A 103 -6.49 12.39 -1.38
C SER A 103 -5.13 12.49 -2.08
N GLY A 104 -4.30 11.43 -2.01
CA GLY A 104 -3.03 11.36 -2.71
C GLY A 104 -3.19 11.32 -4.23
N PHE A 105 -4.14 10.54 -4.74
CA PHE A 105 -4.44 10.48 -6.17
C PHE A 105 -4.88 11.83 -6.73
N PHE A 106 -5.86 12.46 -6.11
CA PHE A 106 -6.32 13.79 -6.55
C PHE A 106 -5.26 14.87 -6.32
N GLY A 107 -4.54 14.81 -5.19
CA GLY A 107 -3.44 15.72 -4.90
C GLY A 107 -2.34 15.65 -5.96
N PHE A 108 -1.90 14.46 -6.32
CA PHE A 108 -0.91 14.26 -7.38
C PHE A 108 -1.42 14.73 -8.75
N THR A 109 -2.68 14.42 -9.08
CA THR A 109 -3.29 14.83 -10.36
C THR A 109 -3.34 16.36 -10.48
N LEU A 110 -3.83 17.06 -9.46
CA LEU A 110 -3.88 18.53 -9.46
C LEU A 110 -2.48 19.15 -9.47
N PHE A 111 -1.54 18.57 -8.74
CA PHE A 111 -0.14 18.99 -8.75
C PHE A 111 0.47 18.82 -10.15
N ALA A 112 0.26 17.69 -10.81
CA ALA A 112 0.73 17.46 -12.18
C ALA A 112 0.11 18.45 -13.19
N MET A 113 -1.19 18.73 -13.05
CA MET A 113 -1.88 19.74 -13.87
C MET A 113 -1.39 21.16 -13.61
N SER A 114 -0.81 21.46 -12.46
CA SER A 114 -0.23 22.78 -12.13
C SER A 114 0.98 23.13 -13.00
N ALA A 115 1.58 22.15 -13.70
CA ALA A 115 2.62 22.40 -14.70
C ALA A 115 2.16 23.38 -15.82
N LEU A 116 0.84 23.60 -15.97
CA LEU A 116 0.24 24.63 -16.80
C LEU A 116 0.29 26.03 -16.16
N GLN A 117 1.16 26.25 -15.18
CA GLN A 117 1.37 27.50 -14.44
C GLN A 117 0.12 28.01 -13.69
N ASN A 118 -0.73 27.09 -13.24
CA ASN A 118 -1.92 27.44 -12.47
C ASN A 118 -1.66 27.30 -10.95
N GLN A 119 -1.48 28.43 -10.27
CA GLN A 119 -1.19 28.49 -8.84
C GLN A 119 -2.31 27.88 -7.96
N VAL A 120 -3.57 27.99 -8.39
CA VAL A 120 -4.71 27.41 -7.64
C VAL A 120 -4.64 25.89 -7.66
N LEU A 121 -4.34 25.29 -8.82
CA LEU A 121 -4.17 23.84 -8.92
C LEU A 121 -2.96 23.36 -8.10
N PHE A 122 -1.86 24.12 -8.11
CA PHE A 122 -0.70 23.82 -7.28
C PHE A 122 -1.06 23.81 -5.79
N ALA A 123 -1.70 24.87 -5.30
CA ALA A 123 -2.10 24.99 -3.91
C ALA A 123 -3.08 23.88 -3.48
N ALA A 124 -4.09 23.61 -4.31
CA ALA A 124 -5.06 22.53 -4.06
C ALA A 124 -4.38 21.14 -4.03
N GLY A 125 -3.47 20.87 -4.97
CA GLY A 125 -2.68 19.66 -5.01
C GLY A 125 -1.79 19.48 -3.78
N ALA A 126 -1.12 20.55 -3.35
CA ALA A 126 -0.29 20.56 -2.15
C ALA A 126 -1.11 20.29 -0.87
N VAL A 127 -2.29 20.90 -0.72
CA VAL A 127 -3.18 20.65 0.42
C VAL A 127 -3.62 19.20 0.47
N LEU A 128 -4.07 18.64 -0.65
CA LEU A 128 -4.47 17.22 -0.71
C LEU A 128 -3.29 16.28 -0.48
N GLY A 129 -2.09 16.64 -0.94
CA GLY A 129 -0.86 15.90 -0.65
C GLY A 129 -0.53 15.90 0.85
N LEU A 130 -0.68 17.04 1.54
CA LEU A 130 -0.52 17.12 2.99
C LEU A 130 -1.57 16.26 3.72
N VAL A 131 -2.83 16.33 3.30
CA VAL A 131 -3.90 15.48 3.86
C VAL A 131 -3.56 14.00 3.70
N SER A 132 -3.08 13.59 2.51
CA SER A 132 -2.64 12.22 2.24
C SER A 132 -1.49 11.81 3.16
N GLY A 133 -0.47 12.66 3.31
CA GLY A 133 0.68 12.40 4.18
C GLY A 133 0.29 12.24 5.64
N LEU A 134 -0.52 13.14 6.17
CA LEU A 134 -1.03 13.07 7.55
C LEU A 134 -1.90 11.83 7.77
N ALA A 135 -2.79 11.51 6.83
CA ALA A 135 -3.60 10.30 6.89
C ALA A 135 -2.74 9.03 6.82
N GLY A 136 -1.67 9.03 6.03
CA GLY A 136 -0.69 7.94 5.97
C GLY A 136 0.03 7.72 7.30
N ILE A 137 0.44 8.81 7.98
CA ILE A 137 1.04 8.75 9.32
C ILE A 137 0.04 8.17 10.33
N LEU A 138 -1.22 8.59 10.28
CA LEU A 138 -2.26 8.05 11.16
C LEU A 138 -2.49 6.55 10.91
N LEU A 139 -2.49 6.12 9.65
CA LEU A 139 -2.57 4.70 9.32
C LEU A 139 -1.40 3.90 9.89
N LEU A 140 -0.18 4.44 9.78
CA LEU A 140 1.00 3.80 10.36
C LEU A 140 0.87 3.67 11.88
N ILE A 141 0.42 4.73 12.56
CA ILE A 141 0.13 4.69 14.00
C ILE A 141 -0.89 3.59 14.31
N PHE A 142 -2.02 3.52 13.58
CA PHE A 142 -3.03 2.49 13.79
C PHE A 142 -2.50 1.07 13.54
N ALA A 143 -1.60 0.91 12.57
CA ALA A 143 -0.94 -0.37 12.33
C ALA A 143 0.03 -0.78 13.46
N LEU A 144 0.61 0.18 14.16
CA LEU A 144 1.51 -0.04 15.30
C LEU A 144 0.77 -0.28 16.62
N LEU A 145 -0.45 0.27 16.79
CA LEU A 145 -1.22 0.12 18.03
C LEU A 145 -1.51 -1.36 18.34
N PRO A 146 -1.60 -1.74 19.63
CA PRO A 146 -2.10 -3.06 20.01
C PRO A 146 -3.54 -3.22 19.51
N GLY A 147 -3.88 -4.44 19.11
CA GLY A 147 -5.28 -4.80 18.85
C GLY A 147 -6.11 -4.71 20.13
N THR A 148 -7.43 -4.51 19.98
CA THR A 148 -8.36 -4.53 21.11
C THR A 148 -8.39 -5.93 21.73
N PRO A 149 -8.26 -6.07 23.05
CA PRO A 149 -8.38 -7.37 23.72
C PRO A 149 -9.83 -7.90 23.59
N GLY A 150 -9.97 -9.21 23.40
CA GLY A 150 -11.27 -9.86 23.25
C GLY A 150 -12.01 -9.54 21.93
N PRO A 151 -13.27 -9.97 21.81
CA PRO A 151 -14.11 -9.67 20.68
C PRO A 151 -14.40 -8.17 20.53
N ASN A 152 -14.50 -7.68 19.30
CA ASN A 152 -14.96 -6.33 19.00
C ASN A 152 -16.02 -6.36 17.89
N ARG A 153 -16.48 -5.19 17.44
CA ARG A 153 -17.53 -5.09 16.40
C ARG A 153 -17.17 -5.77 15.06
N TYR A 154 -15.93 -6.15 14.86
CA TYR A 154 -15.46 -6.81 13.63
C TYR A 154 -15.20 -8.31 13.84
N GLY A 155 -15.48 -8.83 15.02
CA GLY A 155 -15.41 -10.24 15.35
C GLY A 155 -14.42 -10.60 16.45
N GLU A 156 -14.19 -11.91 16.57
CA GLU A 156 -13.21 -12.50 17.47
C GLU A 156 -11.80 -11.93 17.21
N GLY A 157 -10.95 -11.95 18.23
CA GLY A 157 -9.55 -11.58 18.09
C GLY A 157 -8.85 -12.42 17.01
N PRO A 158 -7.79 -11.91 16.36
CA PRO A 158 -7.02 -12.73 15.44
C PRO A 158 -6.56 -13.96 16.20
N ALA A 159 -6.68 -15.13 15.56
CA ALA A 159 -6.19 -16.37 16.16
C ALA A 159 -4.76 -16.12 16.65
N SER A 160 -4.55 -16.19 17.96
CA SER A 160 -3.24 -15.98 18.58
C SER A 160 -2.25 -16.92 17.91
N ALA A 161 -1.27 -16.34 17.25
CA ALA A 161 -0.13 -17.09 16.80
C ALA A 161 0.74 -17.44 17.99
#